data_53330addd7c88d0d2fcece99f61849d7
#
_entry.id   53330addd7c88d0d2fcece99f61849d7
#
_cell.length_a   1.000
_cell.length_b   1.000
_cell.length_c   1.000
_cell.angle_alpha   90.00
_cell.angle_beta   90.00
_cell.angle_gamma   90.00
#
_symmetry.space_group_name_H-M   'P 1'
#
loop_
_entity.id
_entity.type
_entity.pdbx_description
1 polymer ?
#
loop_
_entity_poly.entity_id
_entity_poly.type
_entity_poly.pdbx_seq_one_letter_code
_entity_poly.pdbx_strand_id
1 'polypeptide(L)'
;MAYADFDENSPEGYRAIDGIISGSTGYMPAVEIKTNQDQTTPNDFSKAGKWGDCGVGIGKKQGGKFEFTLEHSPSYLCLLPRCENAALGANIELTNIMIYATSASNNSITSTLFELHEDGTIDYPLGTPSSYGNPSNVVMGTVNNFPLTNTATNPETNACYFVVYPSTYDFTITYTIKDKVTGVEAQIKKQVNGVVCKPGEITDVTAWIDKDLKGTHADYYLWGAQKPLTKSIDQLTPGDPQAANVANSIPNTLFSPLPNANELCWYAYKGDVHWGQSLDVYVVNGHLKHINGIWLKKKAKILADEHISASYMENGYPRFDNNQYKDWRNVYWEPGLPAAAYPQFLTIGTTPVPNTQDYFFLPFLGYNYLGFSIMGVDEYVNFWSSSTTSHLGVAWALYIYGHGVKVVSVPKNQSGYLVMPFQ
;
A
#
# COMPACT_ATOMS: atom_id res chain seq x y z
N MET A 1 -33.38 14.47 4.84
CA MET A 1 -34.82 14.70 4.64
C MET A 1 -35.00 16.19 4.72
N ALA A 2 -35.18 16.85 3.58
CA ALA A 2 -35.45 18.28 3.55
C ALA A 2 -36.92 18.49 3.91
N TYR A 3 -37.18 19.24 4.95
CA TYR A 3 -38.55 19.65 5.28
C TYR A 3 -38.89 20.84 4.41
N ALA A 4 -39.96 20.65 3.68
CA ALA A 4 -40.54 21.69 2.96
C ALA A 4 -41.69 22.33 3.79
N ASP A 5 -41.70 23.65 4.12
CA ASP A 5 -42.77 24.36 4.82
C ASP A 5 -43.79 24.98 3.84
N PHE A 6 -45.12 24.86 3.98
CA PHE A 6 -46.13 25.28 3.01
C PHE A 6 -46.63 26.69 3.33
N ASP A 7 -46.41 27.63 2.42
CA ASP A 7 -47.20 28.85 2.42
C ASP A 7 -48.47 28.62 1.59
N GLU A 8 -49.58 28.37 2.29
CA GLU A 8 -50.90 28.17 1.68
C GLU A 8 -51.44 29.42 0.96
N ASN A 9 -50.77 30.58 1.10
CA ASN A 9 -51.16 31.84 0.49
C ASN A 9 -50.34 32.18 -0.76
N SER A 10 -49.39 31.36 -1.16
CA SER A 10 -48.64 31.55 -2.40
C SER A 10 -49.49 31.11 -3.60
N PRO A 11 -49.77 31.98 -4.58
CA PRO A 11 -50.60 31.63 -5.75
C PRO A 11 -49.99 30.58 -6.67
N GLU A 12 -48.69 30.28 -6.54
CA GLU A 12 -47.94 29.40 -7.45
C GLU A 12 -47.43 28.11 -6.83
N GLY A 13 -47.71 27.86 -5.53
CA GLY A 13 -47.38 26.57 -4.88
C GLY A 13 -45.87 26.34 -4.64
N TYR A 14 -45.08 27.35 -4.65
CA TYR A 14 -43.62 27.28 -4.39
C TYR A 14 -43.31 27.02 -2.93
N ARG A 15 -42.17 26.40 -2.73
CA ARG A 15 -41.70 26.06 -1.41
C ARG A 15 -40.24 26.38 -1.18
N ALA A 16 -40.01 27.06 -0.05
CA ALA A 16 -38.71 27.17 0.55
C ALA A 16 -38.35 25.88 1.28
N ILE A 17 -37.15 25.37 1.08
CA ILE A 17 -36.56 24.34 1.91
C ILE A 17 -35.99 25.00 3.15
N ASP A 18 -36.20 24.37 4.31
CA ASP A 18 -35.77 24.90 5.60
C ASP A 18 -34.25 25.08 5.64
N GLY A 19 -33.78 26.30 5.64
CA GLY A 19 -32.44 26.74 5.80
C GLY A 19 -32.40 28.23 6.04
N ILE A 20 -32.01 28.69 7.17
CA ILE A 20 -31.80 30.01 7.70
C ILE A 20 -32.22 31.16 6.75
N ILE A 21 -33.48 31.58 6.85
CA ILE A 21 -33.97 32.79 6.18
C ILE A 21 -33.60 33.98 7.06
N SER A 22 -32.59 34.73 6.64
CA SER A 22 -32.36 36.07 7.19
C SER A 22 -32.88 37.11 6.23
N GLY A 23 -33.91 37.74 6.63
CA GLY A 23 -34.70 38.84 6.09
C GLY A 23 -34.23 39.62 4.87
N SER A 24 -35.19 39.76 3.95
CA SER A 24 -35.31 40.63 2.78
C SER A 24 -34.67 40.21 1.46
N THR A 25 -35.57 39.90 0.52
CA THR A 25 -35.41 39.88 -0.94
C THR A 25 -34.42 38.83 -1.51
N GLY A 26 -34.96 37.68 -1.86
CA GLY A 26 -34.34 36.81 -2.86
C GLY A 26 -33.20 35.92 -2.37
N TYR A 27 -33.34 35.35 -1.19
CA TYR A 27 -32.33 34.36 -0.70
C TYR A 27 -32.66 32.97 -1.23
N MET A 28 -31.68 32.36 -1.86
CA MET A 28 -31.70 30.94 -2.21
C MET A 28 -31.55 30.09 -0.93
N PRO A 29 -32.27 28.95 -0.81
CA PRO A 29 -32.09 28.02 0.31
C PRO A 29 -30.62 27.55 0.37
N ALA A 30 -30.05 27.58 1.54
CA ALA A 30 -28.69 27.06 1.76
C ALA A 30 -28.73 25.56 2.05
N VAL A 31 -27.84 24.81 1.43
CA VAL A 31 -27.69 23.37 1.60
C VAL A 31 -26.26 23.05 2.04
N GLU A 32 -26.13 22.17 3.03
CA GLU A 32 -24.85 21.64 3.47
C GLU A 32 -24.65 20.24 2.85
N ILE A 33 -23.50 20.00 2.20
CA ILE A 33 -22.99 18.67 1.91
C ILE A 33 -21.83 18.41 2.86
N LYS A 34 -22.02 17.49 3.81
CA LYS A 34 -21.08 17.27 4.91
C LYS A 34 -19.78 16.60 4.47
N THR A 35 -18.69 17.06 5.03
CA THR A 35 -17.36 16.45 4.85
C THR A 35 -17.29 15.08 5.54
N ASN A 36 -17.95 14.90 6.70
CA ASN A 36 -17.99 13.64 7.43
C ASN A 36 -19.33 12.92 7.19
N GLN A 37 -19.26 11.74 6.58
CA GLN A 37 -20.42 10.95 6.16
C GLN A 37 -20.26 9.51 6.63
N ASP A 38 -20.70 9.22 7.85
CA ASP A 38 -20.48 7.92 8.50
C ASP A 38 -21.58 6.91 8.14
N GLN A 39 -21.20 5.75 7.67
CA GLN A 39 -22.08 4.64 7.34
C GLN A 39 -21.90 3.48 8.33
N THR A 40 -22.99 2.96 8.87
CA THR A 40 -22.96 1.91 9.90
C THR A 40 -23.21 0.50 9.37
N THR A 41 -23.85 0.40 8.20
CA THR A 41 -24.23 -0.87 7.57
C THR A 41 -23.87 -0.79 6.09
N PRO A 42 -23.29 -1.84 5.49
CA PRO A 42 -23.08 -1.90 4.04
C PRO A 42 -24.41 -1.71 3.29
N ASN A 43 -24.32 -1.13 2.10
CA ASN A 43 -25.47 -0.91 1.21
C ASN A 43 -26.62 -0.11 1.84
N ASP A 44 -26.34 0.70 2.87
CA ASP A 44 -27.33 1.53 3.56
C ASP A 44 -27.15 3.01 3.20
N PHE A 45 -28.09 3.55 2.43
CA PHE A 45 -28.10 4.95 2.02
C PHE A 45 -29.12 5.80 2.81
N SER A 46 -29.70 5.28 3.88
CA SER A 46 -30.75 5.94 4.67
C SER A 46 -30.33 7.27 5.31
N LYS A 47 -29.02 7.50 5.44
CA LYS A 47 -28.48 8.75 6.00
C LYS A 47 -28.21 9.84 4.97
N ALA A 48 -28.49 9.64 3.69
CA ALA A 48 -28.21 10.61 2.63
C ALA A 48 -28.74 12.01 2.96
N GLY A 49 -29.98 12.11 3.45
CA GLY A 49 -30.57 13.38 3.87
C GLY A 49 -29.80 14.09 5.00
N LYS A 50 -29.10 13.36 5.87
CA LYS A 50 -28.23 13.94 6.91
C LYS A 50 -26.88 14.39 6.37
N TRP A 51 -26.48 13.86 5.24
CA TRP A 51 -25.19 14.19 4.58
C TRP A 51 -25.33 15.33 3.59
N GLY A 52 -26.56 15.77 3.27
CA GLY A 52 -26.81 16.89 2.40
C GLY A 52 -27.60 16.54 1.13
N ASP A 53 -28.25 15.38 1.11
CA ASP A 53 -29.21 15.09 0.04
C ASP A 53 -30.39 16.07 0.11
N CYS A 54 -30.62 16.74 -0.99
CA CYS A 54 -31.67 17.74 -1.16
C CYS A 54 -32.29 17.61 -2.57
N GLY A 55 -33.37 18.31 -2.80
CA GLY A 55 -33.98 18.31 -4.11
C GLY A 55 -35.10 19.33 -4.22
N VAL A 56 -35.55 19.56 -5.43
CA VAL A 56 -36.64 20.45 -5.79
C VAL A 56 -37.80 19.66 -6.39
N GLY A 57 -39.00 20.07 -6.09
CA GLY A 57 -40.22 19.48 -6.66
C GLY A 57 -41.33 20.46 -6.79
N ILE A 58 -42.12 20.37 -7.86
CA ILE A 58 -43.31 21.17 -8.09
C ILE A 58 -44.53 20.47 -7.56
N GLY A 59 -45.18 21.05 -6.55
CA GLY A 59 -46.39 20.53 -5.96
C GLY A 59 -47.64 20.79 -6.82
N LYS A 60 -48.46 19.77 -7.09
CA LYS A 60 -49.74 19.89 -7.77
C LYS A 60 -50.85 19.65 -6.77
N LYS A 61 -51.82 20.58 -6.69
CA LYS A 61 -53.00 20.43 -5.81
C LYS A 61 -53.98 19.44 -6.42
N GLN A 62 -54.24 18.33 -5.73
CA GLN A 62 -55.24 17.36 -6.11
C GLN A 62 -56.09 17.00 -4.90
N GLY A 63 -57.41 17.20 -4.98
CA GLY A 63 -58.36 16.80 -3.94
C GLY A 63 -58.08 17.37 -2.54
N GLY A 64 -57.53 18.59 -2.44
CA GLY A 64 -57.21 19.23 -1.16
C GLY A 64 -55.84 18.82 -0.56
N LYS A 65 -55.07 18.01 -1.27
CA LYS A 65 -53.66 17.64 -0.94
C LYS A 65 -52.70 18.15 -2.03
N PHE A 66 -51.46 18.39 -1.66
CA PHE A 66 -50.40 18.65 -2.63
C PHE A 66 -49.58 17.37 -2.79
N GLU A 67 -49.41 16.96 -4.03
CA GLU A 67 -48.50 15.84 -4.39
C GLU A 67 -47.31 16.42 -5.14
N PHE A 68 -46.13 16.00 -4.76
CA PHE A 68 -44.86 16.41 -5.40
C PHE A 68 -43.85 15.27 -5.36
N THR A 69 -43.00 15.24 -6.37
CA THR A 69 -41.80 14.38 -6.42
C THR A 69 -40.62 15.28 -6.34
N LEU A 70 -39.66 14.98 -5.45
CA LEU A 70 -38.39 15.67 -5.38
C LEU A 70 -37.43 15.08 -6.39
N GLU A 71 -36.81 15.96 -7.18
CA GLU A 71 -35.68 15.62 -8.02
C GLU A 71 -34.40 15.94 -7.22
N HIS A 72 -33.51 14.94 -7.06
CA HIS A 72 -32.30 15.09 -6.27
C HIS A 72 -31.30 15.98 -6.95
N SER A 73 -30.75 16.94 -6.22
CA SER A 73 -29.79 17.94 -6.72
C SER A 73 -28.32 17.53 -6.57
N PRO A 74 -27.88 16.89 -5.46
CA PRO A 74 -26.53 16.37 -5.33
C PRO A 74 -26.28 15.16 -6.23
N SER A 75 -25.03 14.77 -6.34
CA SER A 75 -24.60 13.49 -6.90
C SER A 75 -24.19 12.53 -5.80
N TYR A 76 -24.08 11.25 -6.15
CA TYR A 76 -23.74 10.20 -5.21
C TYR A 76 -22.61 9.33 -5.74
N LEU A 77 -21.67 8.98 -4.85
CA LEU A 77 -20.67 7.95 -5.13
C LEU A 77 -21.04 6.67 -4.40
N CYS A 78 -20.92 5.55 -5.10
CA CYS A 78 -20.99 4.22 -4.51
C CYS A 78 -19.62 3.57 -4.66
N LEU A 79 -18.86 3.45 -3.57
CA LEU A 79 -17.57 2.81 -3.57
C LEU A 79 -17.72 1.32 -3.28
N LEU A 80 -17.16 0.49 -4.16
CA LEU A 80 -17.29 -0.96 -4.16
C LEU A 80 -15.90 -1.62 -4.05
N PRO A 81 -15.24 -1.55 -2.88
CA PRO A 81 -13.96 -2.20 -2.66
C PRO A 81 -14.12 -3.72 -2.65
N ARG A 82 -13.08 -4.44 -3.09
CA ARG A 82 -13.07 -5.90 -3.14
C ARG A 82 -11.65 -6.46 -2.95
N CYS A 83 -11.56 -7.70 -2.45
CA CYS A 83 -10.31 -8.39 -2.20
C CYS A 83 -10.31 -9.71 -2.99
N GLU A 84 -9.37 -9.89 -3.95
CA GLU A 84 -9.26 -11.12 -4.73
C GLU A 84 -8.66 -12.26 -3.89
N ASN A 85 -7.76 -11.93 -2.98
CA ASN A 85 -7.19 -12.89 -2.05
C ASN A 85 -8.24 -13.24 -0.97
N ALA A 86 -8.94 -14.36 -1.17
CA ALA A 86 -10.00 -14.80 -0.26
C ALA A 86 -9.52 -15.05 1.18
N ALA A 87 -8.28 -15.53 1.36
CA ALA A 87 -7.72 -15.76 2.69
C ALA A 87 -7.50 -14.44 3.44
N LEU A 88 -7.01 -13.40 2.75
CA LEU A 88 -6.89 -12.06 3.31
C LEU A 88 -8.27 -11.44 3.56
N GLY A 89 -9.14 -11.49 2.57
CA GLY A 89 -10.50 -10.91 2.65
C GLY A 89 -11.32 -11.45 3.84
N ALA A 90 -11.11 -12.70 4.24
CA ALA A 90 -11.76 -13.29 5.41
C ALA A 90 -11.28 -12.67 6.75
N ASN A 91 -10.07 -12.12 6.77
CA ASN A 91 -9.42 -11.62 7.99
C ASN A 91 -9.42 -10.11 8.13
N ILE A 92 -9.67 -9.36 7.07
CA ILE A 92 -9.66 -7.89 7.08
C ILE A 92 -11.06 -7.30 7.04
N GLU A 93 -11.16 -6.07 7.49
CA GLU A 93 -12.37 -5.25 7.44
C GLU A 93 -12.01 -3.81 7.06
N LEU A 94 -12.95 -3.13 6.38
CA LEU A 94 -12.83 -1.73 6.02
C LEU A 94 -13.32 -0.87 7.18
N THR A 95 -12.49 0.09 7.61
CA THR A 95 -12.79 0.93 8.79
C THR A 95 -12.97 2.40 8.45
N ASN A 96 -12.32 2.88 7.38
CA ASN A 96 -12.43 4.27 6.96
C ASN A 96 -12.20 4.43 5.46
N ILE A 97 -12.84 5.43 4.88
CA ILE A 97 -12.62 5.88 3.50
C ILE A 97 -12.42 7.39 3.52
N MET A 98 -11.40 7.86 2.81
CA MET A 98 -11.18 9.27 2.53
C MET A 98 -11.09 9.48 1.03
N ILE A 99 -11.90 10.38 0.50
CA ILE A 99 -11.92 10.77 -0.91
C ILE A 99 -11.38 12.19 -1.01
N TYR A 100 -10.35 12.36 -1.79
CA TYR A 100 -9.75 13.66 -2.08
C TYR A 100 -9.86 13.97 -3.57
N ALA A 101 -10.45 15.11 -3.91
CA ALA A 101 -10.54 15.59 -5.29
C ALA A 101 -9.27 16.37 -5.67
N THR A 102 -8.61 15.96 -6.75
CA THR A 102 -7.31 16.53 -7.17
C THR A 102 -7.42 17.53 -8.31
N SER A 103 -8.50 17.53 -9.09
CA SER A 103 -8.62 18.35 -10.31
C SER A 103 -9.87 19.19 -10.36
N ALA A 104 -10.35 19.66 -9.27
CA ALA A 104 -11.47 20.57 -9.39
C ALA A 104 -10.97 21.97 -9.70
N SER A 105 -11.26 22.46 -10.87
CA SER A 105 -11.23 23.89 -11.13
C SER A 105 -12.20 24.59 -10.15
N ASN A 106 -11.71 24.93 -8.97
CA ASN A 106 -12.41 25.60 -7.86
C ASN A 106 -13.63 24.87 -7.24
N ASN A 107 -13.89 23.60 -7.56
CA ASN A 107 -15.07 22.90 -7.08
C ASN A 107 -14.70 21.96 -5.93
N SER A 108 -15.07 22.35 -4.72
CA SER A 108 -15.07 21.45 -3.58
C SER A 108 -16.14 20.40 -3.75
N ILE A 109 -15.86 19.18 -3.29
CA ILE A 109 -16.85 18.09 -3.32
C ILE A 109 -17.85 18.17 -2.18
N THR A 110 -17.53 18.95 -1.13
CA THR A 110 -18.38 19.21 0.04
C THR A 110 -18.29 20.68 0.45
N SER A 111 -19.31 21.21 1.12
CA SER A 111 -19.29 22.56 1.71
C SER A 111 -20.40 22.67 2.76
N THR A 112 -20.20 23.55 3.73
CA THR A 112 -21.23 23.91 4.71
C THR A 112 -22.31 24.80 4.13
N LEU A 113 -22.09 25.34 2.92
CA LEU A 113 -23.04 26.23 2.28
C LEU A 113 -22.97 26.10 0.75
N PHE A 114 -24.02 25.57 0.16
CA PHE A 114 -24.35 25.69 -1.27
C PHE A 114 -25.67 26.43 -1.41
N GLU A 115 -25.88 27.11 -2.52
CA GLU A 115 -27.19 27.69 -2.88
C GLU A 115 -27.97 26.66 -3.72
N LEU A 116 -29.22 26.39 -3.34
CA LEU A 116 -30.15 25.56 -4.11
C LEU A 116 -31.09 26.45 -4.91
N HIS A 117 -31.06 26.32 -6.22
CA HIS A 117 -31.89 27.08 -7.15
C HIS A 117 -33.21 26.39 -7.40
N GLU A 118 -34.21 27.17 -7.88
CA GLU A 118 -35.55 26.68 -8.18
C GLU A 118 -35.59 25.61 -9.29
N ASP A 119 -34.59 25.62 -10.18
CA ASP A 119 -34.40 24.64 -11.23
C ASP A 119 -33.70 23.33 -10.76
N GLY A 120 -33.40 23.25 -9.47
CA GLY A 120 -32.72 22.10 -8.86
C GLY A 120 -31.21 22.12 -8.96
N THR A 121 -30.62 23.13 -9.53
CA THR A 121 -29.15 23.26 -9.52
C THR A 121 -28.65 23.68 -8.14
N ILE A 122 -27.45 23.24 -7.77
CA ILE A 122 -26.75 23.69 -6.57
C ILE A 122 -25.44 24.35 -6.99
N ASP A 123 -25.17 25.54 -6.41
CA ASP A 123 -24.00 26.33 -6.73
C ASP A 123 -23.33 26.90 -5.48
N TYR A 124 -22.11 27.41 -5.66
CA TYR A 124 -21.48 28.21 -4.61
C TYR A 124 -22.11 29.58 -4.53
N PRO A 125 -22.22 30.15 -3.30
CA PRO A 125 -22.75 31.51 -3.13
C PRO A 125 -21.98 32.51 -3.97
N LEU A 126 -22.72 33.36 -4.70
CA LEU A 126 -22.14 34.46 -5.47
C LEU A 126 -21.46 35.48 -4.53
N GLY A 127 -20.14 35.60 -4.62
CA GLY A 127 -19.45 36.75 -4.01
C GLY A 127 -18.43 36.46 -2.94
N THR A 128 -17.60 35.54 -3.09
CA THR A 128 -16.31 35.25 -2.39
C THR A 128 -16.34 33.94 -1.55
N PRO A 129 -15.43 33.04 -1.84
CA PRO A 129 -15.32 31.74 -1.14
C PRO A 129 -14.92 31.84 0.34
N SER A 130 -14.46 32.99 0.80
CA SER A 130 -13.85 33.11 2.13
C SER A 130 -14.80 33.56 3.26
N SER A 131 -16.01 33.97 2.97
CA SER A 131 -16.93 34.45 4.01
C SER A 131 -18.17 33.60 4.22
N TYR A 132 -18.50 32.69 3.32
CA TYR A 132 -19.69 31.85 3.41
C TYR A 132 -19.36 30.40 3.09
N GLY A 133 -19.45 29.55 4.09
CA GLY A 133 -19.19 28.10 3.98
C GLY A 133 -17.71 27.73 4.07
N ASN A 134 -17.47 26.47 4.33
CA ASN A 134 -16.11 25.86 4.31
C ASN A 134 -16.07 24.88 3.14
N PRO A 135 -15.73 25.36 1.93
CA PRO A 135 -15.57 24.44 0.79
C PRO A 135 -14.42 23.48 1.06
N SER A 136 -14.63 22.22 0.79
CA SER A 136 -13.64 21.16 1.00
C SER A 136 -13.57 20.24 -0.21
N ASN A 137 -12.36 19.95 -0.63
CA ASN A 137 -12.09 18.94 -1.65
C ASN A 137 -11.95 17.53 -1.05
N VAL A 138 -12.36 17.34 0.20
CA VAL A 138 -12.31 16.06 0.91
C VAL A 138 -13.71 15.69 1.39
N VAL A 139 -14.05 14.42 1.26
CA VAL A 139 -15.11 13.76 2.01
C VAL A 139 -14.55 12.54 2.74
N MET A 140 -14.98 12.32 3.96
CA MET A 140 -14.53 11.22 4.81
C MET A 140 -15.72 10.43 5.32
N GLY A 141 -15.57 9.12 5.38
CA GLY A 141 -16.59 8.24 5.93
C GLY A 141 -15.97 7.20 6.84
N THR A 142 -16.32 7.21 8.13
CA THR A 142 -16.09 6.08 9.00
C THR A 142 -17.10 5.00 8.65
N VAL A 143 -16.63 3.80 8.35
CA VAL A 143 -17.48 2.63 8.12
C VAL A 143 -17.31 1.66 9.27
N ASN A 144 -18.40 1.01 9.65
CA ASN A 144 -18.39 0.15 10.83
C ASN A 144 -17.92 -1.26 10.49
N ASN A 145 -16.61 -1.41 10.26
CA ASN A 145 -15.95 -2.69 10.04
C ASN A 145 -16.60 -3.52 8.92
N PHE A 146 -16.72 -2.91 7.72
CA PHE A 146 -17.35 -3.58 6.59
C PHE A 146 -16.49 -4.75 6.11
N PRO A 147 -17.09 -5.93 5.89
CA PRO A 147 -16.36 -7.10 5.42
C PRO A 147 -15.81 -6.89 4.00
N LEU A 148 -14.66 -7.50 3.71
CA LEU A 148 -14.04 -7.51 2.37
C LEU A 148 -13.92 -8.93 1.82
N THR A 149 -14.95 -9.74 2.07
CA THR A 149 -14.99 -11.16 1.67
C THR A 149 -15.35 -11.38 0.20
N ASN A 150 -15.77 -10.34 -0.51
CA ASN A 150 -16.17 -10.42 -1.90
C ASN A 150 -14.96 -10.40 -2.85
N THR A 151 -14.84 -11.41 -3.67
CA THR A 151 -13.86 -11.49 -4.76
C THR A 151 -14.34 -10.83 -6.06
N ALA A 152 -15.60 -10.51 -6.14
CA ALA A 152 -16.24 -9.76 -7.22
C ALA A 152 -17.05 -8.59 -6.64
N THR A 153 -17.47 -7.66 -7.48
CA THR A 153 -18.34 -6.54 -7.05
C THR A 153 -19.63 -7.08 -6.46
N ASN A 154 -19.91 -6.69 -5.21
CA ASN A 154 -21.12 -7.07 -4.50
C ASN A 154 -21.56 -5.93 -3.57
N PRO A 155 -22.52 -5.08 -3.96
CA PRO A 155 -22.97 -3.96 -3.14
C PRO A 155 -23.51 -4.36 -1.76
N GLU A 156 -24.18 -5.49 -1.66
CA GLU A 156 -24.76 -6.01 -0.41
C GLU A 156 -23.70 -6.25 0.68
N THR A 157 -22.47 -6.56 0.25
CA THR A 157 -21.38 -6.90 1.18
C THR A 157 -20.71 -5.65 1.77
N ASN A 158 -20.46 -4.62 0.95
CA ASN A 158 -19.58 -3.54 1.38
C ASN A 158 -19.74 -2.22 0.62
N ALA A 159 -20.89 -1.99 -0.06
CA ALA A 159 -21.11 -0.70 -0.70
C ALA A 159 -21.06 0.45 0.31
N CYS A 160 -20.28 1.47 -0.01
CA CYS A 160 -20.15 2.69 0.77
C CYS A 160 -20.62 3.87 -0.07
N TYR A 161 -21.59 4.63 0.45
CA TYR A 161 -22.20 5.75 -0.26
C TYR A 161 -21.71 7.09 0.27
N PHE A 162 -21.59 8.06 -0.65
CA PHE A 162 -21.25 9.44 -0.33
C PHE A 162 -22.12 10.40 -1.15
N VAL A 163 -22.60 11.46 -0.50
CA VAL A 163 -23.23 12.61 -1.15
C VAL A 163 -22.13 13.60 -1.51
N VAL A 164 -22.07 14.02 -2.76
CA VAL A 164 -21.06 14.94 -3.28
C VAL A 164 -21.67 16.00 -4.19
N TYR A 165 -20.99 17.13 -4.34
CA TYR A 165 -21.37 18.15 -5.30
C TYR A 165 -21.24 17.61 -6.74
N PRO A 166 -22.22 17.87 -7.64
CA PRO A 166 -22.16 17.41 -9.02
C PRO A 166 -21.03 18.09 -9.81
N SER A 167 -20.09 17.32 -10.32
CA SER A 167 -19.00 17.81 -11.19
C SER A 167 -18.25 16.64 -11.82
N THR A 168 -17.17 16.94 -12.55
CA THR A 168 -16.21 15.93 -13.01
C THR A 168 -14.96 16.04 -12.15
N TYR A 169 -14.51 14.91 -11.60
CA TYR A 169 -13.41 14.84 -10.64
C TYR A 169 -12.32 13.85 -11.04
N ASP A 170 -11.09 14.16 -10.61
CA ASP A 170 -10.03 13.19 -10.43
C ASP A 170 -9.92 12.92 -8.93
N PHE A 171 -10.13 11.67 -8.52
CA PHE A 171 -10.12 11.29 -7.12
C PHE A 171 -8.86 10.54 -6.72
N THR A 172 -8.37 10.85 -5.54
CA THR A 172 -7.51 9.98 -4.75
C THR A 172 -8.35 9.42 -3.60
N ILE A 173 -8.64 8.13 -3.65
CA ILE A 173 -9.45 7.44 -2.64
C ILE A 173 -8.52 6.62 -1.75
N THR A 174 -8.54 6.88 -0.45
CA THR A 174 -7.78 6.13 0.55
C THR A 174 -8.73 5.23 1.34
N TYR A 175 -8.52 3.92 1.22
CA TYR A 175 -9.22 2.91 2.02
C TYR A 175 -8.35 2.51 3.20
N THR A 176 -8.87 2.62 4.42
CA THR A 176 -8.21 2.11 5.62
C THR A 176 -8.81 0.76 5.98
N ILE A 177 -7.98 -0.26 5.98
CA ILE A 177 -8.37 -1.63 6.34
C ILE A 177 -7.65 -2.05 7.61
N LYS A 178 -8.27 -2.97 8.35
CA LYS A 178 -7.74 -3.52 9.60
C LYS A 178 -7.86 -5.04 9.60
N ASP A 179 -6.80 -5.70 10.00
CA ASP A 179 -6.84 -7.14 10.25
C ASP A 179 -7.45 -7.42 11.63
N LYS A 180 -8.47 -8.27 11.68
CA LYS A 180 -9.22 -8.60 12.89
C LYS A 180 -8.42 -9.39 13.92
N VAL A 181 -7.40 -10.12 13.48
CA VAL A 181 -6.57 -11.01 14.32
C VAL A 181 -5.32 -10.30 14.80
N THR A 182 -4.59 -9.68 13.87
CA THR A 182 -3.31 -9.01 14.20
C THR A 182 -3.49 -7.58 14.70
N GLY A 183 -4.64 -6.96 14.41
CA GLY A 183 -4.91 -5.56 14.70
C GLY A 183 -4.15 -4.58 13.80
N VAL A 184 -3.36 -5.06 12.85
CA VAL A 184 -2.57 -4.23 11.94
C VAL A 184 -3.49 -3.51 10.96
N GLU A 185 -3.24 -2.23 10.76
CA GLU A 185 -3.95 -1.39 9.81
C GLU A 185 -3.08 -1.09 8.58
N ALA A 186 -3.73 -0.97 7.42
CA ALA A 186 -3.09 -0.53 6.19
C ALA A 186 -3.95 0.49 5.46
N GLN A 187 -3.30 1.41 4.75
CA GLN A 187 -3.96 2.38 3.90
C GLN A 187 -3.64 2.09 2.43
N ILE A 188 -4.69 1.90 1.64
CA ILE A 188 -4.60 1.64 0.20
C ILE A 188 -5.11 2.88 -0.55
N LYS A 189 -4.25 3.48 -1.37
CA LYS A 189 -4.59 4.66 -2.17
C LYS A 189 -4.89 4.25 -3.61
N LYS A 190 -6.04 4.68 -4.12
CA LYS A 190 -6.46 4.49 -5.51
C LYS A 190 -6.69 5.83 -6.17
N GLN A 191 -6.21 5.97 -7.39
CA GLN A 191 -6.48 7.14 -8.22
C GLN A 191 -7.50 6.75 -9.31
N VAL A 192 -8.54 7.56 -9.45
CA VAL A 192 -9.58 7.40 -10.47
C VAL A 192 -9.82 8.76 -11.11
N ASN A 193 -9.56 8.88 -12.40
CA ASN A 193 -9.62 10.14 -13.10
C ASN A 193 -10.87 10.25 -13.96
N GLY A 194 -11.35 11.49 -14.15
CA GLY A 194 -12.47 11.79 -15.05
C GLY A 194 -13.82 11.24 -14.58
N VAL A 195 -14.03 11.10 -13.27
CA VAL A 195 -15.31 10.62 -12.71
C VAL A 195 -16.37 11.68 -12.87
N VAL A 196 -17.40 11.39 -13.65
CA VAL A 196 -18.54 12.31 -13.89
C VAL A 196 -19.63 12.03 -12.86
N CYS A 197 -19.82 12.97 -11.94
CA CYS A 197 -20.86 12.97 -10.92
C CYS A 197 -22.00 13.88 -11.36
N LYS A 198 -23.11 13.29 -11.82
CA LYS A 198 -24.28 14.07 -12.29
C LYS A 198 -25.33 14.22 -11.21
N PRO A 199 -26.12 15.31 -11.22
CA PRO A 199 -27.22 15.50 -10.28
C PRO A 199 -28.16 14.30 -10.27
N GLY A 200 -28.55 13.84 -9.10
CA GLY A 200 -29.49 12.73 -8.91
C GLY A 200 -29.00 11.35 -9.32
N GLU A 201 -27.77 11.22 -9.84
CA GLU A 201 -27.22 9.93 -10.28
C GLU A 201 -26.23 9.34 -9.27
N ILE A 202 -26.19 8.01 -9.17
CA ILE A 202 -25.18 7.25 -8.41
C ILE A 202 -24.09 6.84 -9.38
N THR A 203 -22.83 7.14 -9.05
CA THR A 203 -21.64 6.74 -9.81
C THR A 203 -20.88 5.65 -9.04
N ASP A 204 -20.77 4.46 -9.63
CA ASP A 204 -20.04 3.33 -9.05
C ASP A 204 -18.54 3.45 -9.29
N VAL A 205 -17.76 3.27 -8.22
CA VAL A 205 -16.29 3.21 -8.28
C VAL A 205 -15.83 1.91 -7.63
N THR A 206 -15.23 1.02 -8.43
CA THR A 206 -14.71 -0.26 -7.95
C THR A 206 -13.22 -0.17 -7.65
N ALA A 207 -12.75 -0.92 -6.65
CA ALA A 207 -11.33 -0.99 -6.32
C ALA A 207 -10.91 -2.39 -5.84
N TRP A 208 -9.76 -2.87 -6.33
CA TRP A 208 -9.04 -3.99 -5.73
C TRP A 208 -8.19 -3.49 -4.57
N ILE A 209 -8.45 -4.01 -3.36
CA ILE A 209 -7.76 -3.55 -2.14
C ILE A 209 -6.42 -4.25 -1.96
N ASP A 210 -6.32 -5.52 -2.34
CA ASP A 210 -5.15 -6.37 -2.11
C ASP A 210 -4.02 -6.22 -3.12
N LYS A 211 -4.27 -5.65 -4.30
CA LYS A 211 -3.26 -5.58 -5.38
C LYS A 211 -2.05 -4.70 -5.06
N ASP A 212 -2.20 -3.72 -4.19
CA ASP A 212 -1.12 -2.79 -3.81
C ASP A 212 -0.46 -3.18 -2.47
N LEU A 213 -0.93 -4.24 -1.83
CA LEU A 213 -0.32 -4.75 -0.61
C LEU A 213 0.92 -5.58 -0.94
N LYS A 214 1.96 -5.41 -0.14
CA LYS A 214 3.17 -6.21 -0.26
C LYS A 214 2.87 -7.66 0.13
N GLY A 215 3.10 -8.59 -0.78
CA GLY A 215 3.01 -10.02 -0.49
C GLY A 215 4.33 -10.59 -0.01
N THR A 216 4.29 -11.78 0.56
CA THR A 216 5.49 -12.55 0.90
C THR A 216 5.98 -13.43 -0.24
N HIS A 217 5.30 -13.41 -1.39
CA HIS A 217 5.79 -14.08 -2.58
C HIS A 217 6.90 -13.25 -3.20
N ALA A 218 8.13 -13.72 -3.03
CA ALA A 218 9.30 -13.18 -3.68
C ALA A 218 9.75 -14.16 -4.78
N ASP A 219 10.44 -13.63 -5.75
CA ASP A 219 11.11 -14.43 -6.77
C ASP A 219 12.42 -14.97 -6.21
N TYR A 220 12.50 -16.31 -6.09
CA TYR A 220 13.70 -17.00 -5.64
C TYR A 220 14.44 -17.60 -6.83
N TYR A 221 15.74 -17.42 -6.89
CA TYR A 221 16.56 -17.85 -8.01
C TYR A 221 17.62 -18.84 -7.55
N LEU A 222 17.91 -19.86 -8.33
CA LEU A 222 19.18 -20.53 -8.29
C LEU A 222 20.29 -19.57 -8.77
N TRP A 223 21.52 -19.70 -8.29
CA TRP A 223 22.55 -18.72 -8.62
C TRP A 223 22.81 -18.64 -10.13
N GLY A 224 22.73 -17.44 -10.68
CA GLY A 224 22.93 -17.16 -12.11
C GLY A 224 21.79 -17.60 -13.01
N ALA A 225 20.65 -18.08 -12.48
CA ALA A 225 19.45 -18.38 -13.26
C ALA A 225 18.87 -17.11 -13.89
N GLN A 226 18.19 -17.28 -15.02
CA GLN A 226 17.54 -16.19 -15.77
C GLN A 226 16.07 -16.00 -15.35
N LYS A 227 15.45 -17.03 -14.74
CA LYS A 227 14.06 -17.01 -14.28
C LYS A 227 13.95 -17.55 -12.85
N PRO A 228 12.92 -17.11 -12.11
CA PRO A 228 12.66 -17.61 -10.75
C PRO A 228 12.43 -19.12 -10.75
N LEU A 229 12.81 -19.76 -9.65
CA LEU A 229 12.62 -21.17 -9.40
C LEU A 229 11.15 -21.49 -9.08
N THR A 230 10.46 -22.08 -10.03
CA THR A 230 9.04 -22.48 -9.92
C THR A 230 8.84 -23.99 -10.12
N LYS A 231 9.91 -24.70 -10.48
CA LYS A 231 9.94 -26.15 -10.65
C LYS A 231 10.80 -26.79 -9.57
N SER A 232 10.55 -28.05 -9.26
CA SER A 232 11.49 -28.84 -8.47
C SER A 232 12.86 -28.92 -9.16
N ILE A 233 13.94 -28.88 -8.39
CA ILE A 233 15.31 -28.84 -8.92
C ILE A 233 15.64 -30.10 -9.74
N ASP A 234 15.10 -31.26 -9.37
CA ASP A 234 15.26 -32.52 -10.10
C ASP A 234 14.58 -32.54 -11.47
N GLN A 235 13.66 -31.63 -11.71
CA GLN A 235 12.99 -31.44 -13.02
C GLN A 235 13.73 -30.49 -13.96
N LEU A 236 14.78 -29.82 -13.47
CA LEU A 236 15.56 -28.88 -14.27
C LEU A 236 16.54 -29.63 -15.19
N THR A 237 16.53 -29.28 -16.45
CA THR A 237 17.45 -29.82 -17.46
C THR A 237 18.55 -28.81 -17.79
N PRO A 238 19.71 -29.26 -18.35
CA PRO A 238 20.72 -28.33 -18.85
C PRO A 238 20.14 -27.35 -19.86
N GLY A 239 20.33 -26.05 -19.63
CA GLY A 239 19.77 -24.96 -20.45
C GLY A 239 18.38 -24.47 -20.03
N ASP A 240 17.74 -25.07 -19.02
CA ASP A 240 16.53 -24.50 -18.43
C ASP A 240 16.86 -23.09 -17.85
N PRO A 241 16.09 -22.04 -18.18
CA PRO A 241 16.34 -20.69 -17.69
C PRO A 241 16.22 -20.55 -16.15
N GLN A 242 15.63 -21.54 -15.45
CA GLN A 242 15.59 -21.61 -14.00
C GLN A 242 16.81 -22.37 -13.41
N ALA A 243 17.60 -23.04 -14.23
CA ALA A 243 18.76 -23.78 -13.77
C ALA A 243 19.90 -22.86 -13.32
N ALA A 244 20.67 -23.32 -12.33
CA ALA A 244 21.85 -22.60 -11.87
C ALA A 244 22.92 -22.50 -12.94
N ASN A 245 23.60 -21.36 -12.99
CA ASN A 245 24.85 -21.24 -13.73
C ASN A 245 25.99 -21.86 -12.90
N VAL A 246 26.34 -23.10 -13.19
CA VAL A 246 27.40 -23.83 -12.46
C VAL A 246 28.81 -23.40 -12.86
N ALA A 247 28.99 -22.68 -13.99
CA ALA A 247 30.28 -22.15 -14.38
C ALA A 247 30.72 -21.01 -13.45
N ASN A 248 32.05 -20.84 -13.33
CA ASN A 248 32.64 -19.69 -12.62
C ASN A 248 32.69 -18.45 -13.51
N SER A 249 31.59 -18.19 -14.23
CA SER A 249 31.45 -17.04 -15.12
C SER A 249 30.77 -15.87 -14.42
N ILE A 250 30.95 -14.69 -14.98
CA ILE A 250 30.27 -13.47 -14.55
C ILE A 250 28.75 -13.71 -14.56
N PRO A 251 28.04 -13.32 -13.48
CA PRO A 251 26.61 -13.45 -13.42
C PRO A 251 25.93 -12.66 -14.55
N ASN A 252 24.73 -13.10 -14.94
CA ASN A 252 23.90 -12.38 -15.91
C ASN A 252 23.52 -10.98 -15.37
N THR A 253 22.83 -10.20 -16.19
CA THR A 253 22.42 -8.82 -15.84
C THR A 253 21.57 -8.71 -14.57
N LEU A 254 20.88 -9.79 -14.16
CA LEU A 254 20.11 -9.84 -12.93
C LEU A 254 21.01 -9.91 -11.68
N PHE A 255 22.13 -10.63 -11.75
CA PHE A 255 23.05 -10.82 -10.63
C PHE A 255 24.17 -9.78 -10.58
N SER A 256 24.49 -9.13 -11.71
CA SER A 256 25.60 -8.15 -11.78
C SER A 256 25.45 -6.95 -10.82
N PRO A 257 24.23 -6.43 -10.51
CA PRO A 257 24.08 -5.31 -9.59
C PRO A 257 24.06 -5.73 -8.11
N LEU A 258 24.14 -7.02 -7.79
CA LEU A 258 24.14 -7.50 -6.43
C LEU A 258 25.47 -7.18 -5.73
N PRO A 259 25.47 -7.03 -4.40
CA PRO A 259 26.71 -6.96 -3.64
C PRO A 259 27.60 -8.18 -3.92
N ASN A 260 28.88 -7.95 -4.12
CA ASN A 260 29.86 -9.03 -4.19
C ASN A 260 30.18 -9.58 -2.79
N ALA A 261 30.99 -10.64 -2.69
CA ALA A 261 31.34 -11.27 -1.42
C ALA A 261 31.99 -10.31 -0.40
N ASN A 262 32.81 -9.39 -0.89
CA ASN A 262 33.48 -8.38 -0.04
C ASN A 262 32.45 -7.37 0.50
N GLU A 263 31.60 -6.85 -0.36
CA GLU A 263 30.52 -5.92 0.01
C GLU A 263 29.54 -6.57 1.00
N LEU A 264 29.17 -7.85 0.81
CA LEU A 264 28.35 -8.58 1.78
C LEU A 264 29.02 -8.66 3.16
N CYS A 265 30.36 -8.85 3.23
CA CYS A 265 31.08 -8.79 4.50
C CYS A 265 30.99 -7.41 5.15
N TRP A 266 31.14 -6.33 4.39
CA TRP A 266 30.98 -4.97 4.92
C TRP A 266 29.58 -4.73 5.45
N TYR A 267 28.53 -5.11 4.71
CA TYR A 267 27.15 -5.01 5.17
C TYR A 267 26.89 -5.84 6.43
N ALA A 268 27.37 -7.09 6.46
CA ALA A 268 27.11 -7.99 7.58
C ALA A 268 27.83 -7.58 8.86
N TYR A 269 29.12 -7.11 8.76
CA TYR A 269 29.98 -6.94 9.94
C TYR A 269 30.28 -5.48 10.28
N LYS A 270 29.97 -4.54 9.40
CA LYS A 270 30.13 -3.09 9.58
C LYS A 270 28.83 -2.31 9.31
N GLY A 271 27.80 -3.01 8.85
CA GLY A 271 26.47 -2.45 8.58
C GLY A 271 25.62 -2.21 9.82
N ASP A 272 26.18 -2.42 11.03
CA ASP A 272 25.46 -2.19 12.30
C ASP A 272 24.05 -2.81 12.27
N VAL A 273 24.03 -4.14 12.25
CA VAL A 273 22.84 -4.94 11.98
C VAL A 273 21.89 -4.93 13.17
N HIS A 274 20.64 -4.51 12.95
CA HIS A 274 19.61 -4.50 13.96
C HIS A 274 18.44 -5.40 13.56
N TRP A 275 17.97 -6.22 14.49
CA TRP A 275 16.72 -6.93 14.35
C TRP A 275 15.52 -5.97 14.48
N GLY A 276 14.50 -6.13 13.65
CA GLY A 276 13.31 -5.30 13.73
C GLY A 276 12.18 -5.75 12.83
N GLN A 277 11.16 -4.91 12.75
CA GLN A 277 10.02 -5.13 11.89
C GLN A 277 9.99 -4.11 10.76
N SER A 278 9.36 -4.48 9.65
CA SER A 278 9.11 -3.59 8.53
C SER A 278 8.22 -2.43 8.95
N LEU A 279 8.50 -1.24 8.42
CA LEU A 279 7.56 -0.11 8.45
C LEU A 279 6.36 -0.36 7.50
N ASP A 280 6.57 -1.13 6.46
CA ASP A 280 5.53 -1.52 5.51
C ASP A 280 4.70 -2.69 6.04
N VAL A 281 3.46 -2.75 5.60
CA VAL A 281 2.55 -3.85 5.89
C VAL A 281 2.62 -4.89 4.78
N TYR A 282 2.74 -6.15 5.19
CA TYR A 282 2.78 -7.32 4.31
C TYR A 282 1.58 -8.24 4.52
N VAL A 283 1.23 -8.98 3.48
CA VAL A 283 0.25 -10.08 3.58
C VAL A 283 1.00 -11.38 3.84
N VAL A 284 0.86 -11.93 5.04
CA VAL A 284 1.50 -13.19 5.48
C VAL A 284 0.42 -14.19 5.87
N ASN A 285 0.30 -15.29 5.14
CA ASN A 285 -0.69 -16.35 5.40
C ASN A 285 -2.13 -15.81 5.54
N GLY A 286 -2.50 -14.83 4.71
CA GLY A 286 -3.83 -14.22 4.74
C GLY A 286 -4.05 -13.20 5.84
N HIS A 287 -3.02 -12.70 6.51
CA HIS A 287 -3.06 -11.66 7.52
C HIS A 287 -2.20 -10.47 7.17
N LEU A 288 -2.59 -9.27 7.63
CA LEU A 288 -1.73 -8.09 7.60
C LEU A 288 -0.73 -8.15 8.74
N LYS A 289 0.55 -7.96 8.43
CA LYS A 289 1.63 -7.95 9.43
C LYS A 289 2.74 -6.96 9.07
N HIS A 290 3.39 -6.44 10.09
CA HIS A 290 4.74 -5.91 9.97
C HIS A 290 5.72 -7.09 10.05
N ILE A 291 6.27 -7.50 8.91
CA ILE A 291 7.15 -8.67 8.82
C ILE A 291 8.48 -8.41 9.54
N ASN A 292 8.99 -9.44 10.20
CA ASN A 292 10.33 -9.40 10.79
C ASN A 292 11.42 -9.28 9.72
N GLY A 293 12.57 -8.77 10.12
CA GLY A 293 13.71 -8.59 9.24
C GLY A 293 14.89 -7.95 9.96
N ILE A 294 15.84 -7.48 9.18
CA ILE A 294 16.97 -6.72 9.70
C ILE A 294 17.06 -5.36 9.03
N TRP A 295 17.60 -4.43 9.78
CA TRP A 295 18.04 -3.12 9.32
C TRP A 295 19.56 -3.13 9.16
N LEU A 296 20.04 -2.66 8.03
CA LEU A 296 21.46 -2.52 7.69
C LEU A 296 21.76 -1.09 7.28
N LYS A 297 22.92 -0.56 7.68
CA LYS A 297 23.39 0.72 7.15
C LYS A 297 23.47 0.70 5.63
N LYS A 298 23.01 1.78 5.01
CA LYS A 298 23.22 2.02 3.58
C LYS A 298 24.71 2.09 3.25
N LYS A 299 25.08 1.73 2.02
CA LYS A 299 26.47 1.76 1.54
C LYS A 299 27.17 3.07 1.86
N ALA A 300 26.52 4.19 1.54
CA ALA A 300 27.09 5.53 1.80
C ALA A 300 27.42 5.76 3.27
N LYS A 301 26.60 5.25 4.19
CA LYS A 301 26.81 5.39 5.64
C LYS A 301 27.99 4.52 6.11
N ILE A 302 28.10 3.28 5.61
CA ILE A 302 29.24 2.40 5.91
C ILE A 302 30.55 3.06 5.44
N LEU A 303 30.58 3.58 4.20
CA LEU A 303 31.76 4.25 3.65
C LEU A 303 32.19 5.45 4.50
N ALA A 304 31.23 6.25 4.95
CA ALA A 304 31.49 7.42 5.80
C ALA A 304 32.01 7.01 7.20
N ASP A 305 31.36 6.04 7.86
CA ASP A 305 31.71 5.62 9.22
C ASP A 305 33.07 4.92 9.30
N GLU A 306 33.38 4.08 8.31
CA GLU A 306 34.65 3.33 8.25
C GLU A 306 35.77 4.12 7.53
N HIS A 307 35.46 5.33 7.02
CA HIS A 307 36.42 6.19 6.30
C HIS A 307 37.10 5.49 5.10
N ILE A 308 36.31 4.72 4.32
CA ILE A 308 36.77 3.97 3.15
C ILE A 308 36.12 4.44 1.86
N SER A 309 36.73 4.13 0.73
CA SER A 309 36.13 4.35 -0.59
C SER A 309 35.25 3.18 -1.01
N ALA A 310 34.32 3.44 -1.96
CA ALA A 310 33.52 2.38 -2.57
C ALA A 310 34.40 1.28 -3.20
N SER A 311 35.48 1.66 -3.87
CA SER A 311 36.44 0.71 -4.46
C SER A 311 37.16 -0.13 -3.39
N TYR A 312 37.44 0.45 -2.23
CA TYR A 312 38.01 -0.33 -1.11
C TYR A 312 37.01 -1.37 -0.61
N MET A 313 35.75 -0.97 -0.40
CA MET A 313 34.67 -1.88 0.01
C MET A 313 34.46 -3.02 -1.00
N GLU A 314 34.52 -2.72 -2.29
CA GLU A 314 34.29 -3.68 -3.38
C GLU A 314 35.45 -4.69 -3.51
N ASN A 315 36.70 -4.29 -3.29
CA ASN A 315 37.87 -5.09 -3.59
C ASN A 315 38.41 -5.94 -2.44
N GLY A 316 37.81 -5.85 -1.25
CA GLY A 316 38.18 -6.71 -0.14
C GLY A 316 37.47 -6.40 1.17
N TYR A 317 37.70 -7.28 2.13
CA TYR A 317 37.28 -7.13 3.52
C TYR A 317 38.38 -7.71 4.44
N PRO A 318 38.66 -7.15 5.64
CA PRO A 318 39.62 -7.70 6.56
C PRO A 318 39.36 -9.15 6.96
N ARG A 319 40.39 -9.96 7.06
CA ARG A 319 40.31 -11.31 7.63
C ARG A 319 39.85 -11.26 9.10
N PHE A 320 39.12 -12.26 9.53
CA PHE A 320 38.57 -12.31 10.88
C PHE A 320 39.57 -12.70 11.96
N ASP A 321 40.73 -13.32 11.57
CA ASP A 321 41.77 -13.74 12.49
C ASP A 321 42.87 -12.70 12.75
N ASN A 322 43.15 -11.82 11.79
CA ASN A 322 44.30 -10.90 11.89
C ASN A 322 44.11 -9.54 11.21
N ASN A 323 42.89 -9.23 10.77
CA ASN A 323 42.53 -7.98 10.09
C ASN A 323 43.29 -7.68 8.79
N GLN A 324 44.05 -8.65 8.23
CA GLN A 324 44.70 -8.46 6.95
C GLN A 324 43.64 -8.36 5.84
N TYR A 325 43.71 -7.30 5.03
CA TYR A 325 42.79 -7.07 3.92
C TYR A 325 42.90 -8.21 2.89
N LYS A 326 41.74 -8.77 2.49
CA LYS A 326 41.66 -9.91 1.59
C LYS A 326 40.48 -9.77 0.66
N ASP A 327 40.68 -10.11 -0.61
CA ASP A 327 39.61 -10.29 -1.57
C ASP A 327 38.94 -11.67 -1.39
N TRP A 328 37.66 -11.69 -0.98
CA TRP A 328 36.89 -12.89 -0.75
C TRP A 328 36.14 -13.40 -2.00
N ARG A 329 36.10 -12.62 -3.06
CA ARG A 329 35.57 -13.07 -4.34
C ARG A 329 36.36 -14.28 -4.82
N ASN A 330 35.92 -15.27 -5.35
CA ASN A 330 36.66 -16.47 -5.80
C ASN A 330 37.35 -17.28 -4.71
N VAL A 331 37.15 -17.01 -3.42
CA VAL A 331 37.68 -17.84 -2.33
C VAL A 331 36.62 -18.89 -1.98
N TYR A 332 37.00 -20.15 -1.89
CA TYR A 332 36.21 -21.23 -1.31
C TYR A 332 36.92 -21.84 -0.11
N TRP A 333 38.04 -22.48 -0.36
CA TRP A 333 38.97 -23.03 0.63
C TRP A 333 40.39 -22.72 0.19
N GLU A 334 41.18 -22.23 1.10
CA GLU A 334 42.59 -21.88 0.82
C GLU A 334 43.48 -22.67 1.80
N PRO A 335 44.34 -23.59 1.30
CA PRO A 335 45.26 -24.34 2.14
C PRO A 335 46.11 -23.41 3.01
N GLY A 336 46.17 -23.68 4.33
CA GLY A 336 46.92 -22.85 5.28
C GLY A 336 46.15 -21.66 5.85
N LEU A 337 44.96 -21.35 5.35
CA LEU A 337 44.14 -20.31 5.95
C LEU A 337 43.27 -20.95 7.08
N PRO A 338 43.42 -20.51 8.35
CA PRO A 338 42.65 -21.10 9.45
C PRO A 338 41.15 -20.80 9.33
N ALA A 339 40.29 -21.65 9.87
CA ALA A 339 38.86 -21.45 9.85
C ALA A 339 38.43 -20.12 10.47
N ALA A 340 39.16 -19.62 11.46
CA ALA A 340 38.95 -18.33 12.09
C ALA A 340 39.16 -17.11 11.15
N ALA A 341 39.84 -17.31 10.02
CA ALA A 341 40.07 -16.24 9.05
C ALA A 341 38.87 -15.94 8.18
N TYR A 342 37.95 -16.93 8.02
CA TYR A 342 36.76 -16.81 7.19
C TYR A 342 35.64 -16.04 7.91
N PRO A 343 34.63 -15.54 7.14
CA PRO A 343 33.47 -14.89 7.72
C PRO A 343 32.82 -15.72 8.83
N GLN A 344 32.63 -15.09 10.00
CA GLN A 344 32.11 -15.73 11.20
C GLN A 344 30.60 -15.36 11.37
N PHE A 345 29.90 -16.11 12.23
CA PHE A 345 28.55 -15.77 12.63
C PHE A 345 28.56 -14.54 13.56
N LEU A 346 27.75 -13.54 13.24
CA LEU A 346 27.55 -12.34 14.06
C LEU A 346 26.13 -12.35 14.64
N THR A 347 26.00 -12.20 15.95
CA THR A 347 24.71 -12.03 16.61
C THR A 347 24.15 -10.63 16.33
N ILE A 348 22.89 -10.57 15.96
CA ILE A 348 22.19 -9.33 15.65
C ILE A 348 21.69 -8.68 16.96
N GLY A 349 21.92 -7.38 17.09
CA GLY A 349 21.37 -6.60 18.20
C GLY A 349 19.85 -6.44 18.12
N THR A 350 19.21 -6.35 19.28
CA THR A 350 17.76 -6.13 19.40
C THR A 350 17.41 -4.68 19.68
N THR A 351 18.39 -3.79 19.78
CA THR A 351 18.16 -2.35 19.96
C THR A 351 17.52 -1.73 18.73
N PRO A 352 16.60 -0.78 18.89
CA PRO A 352 16.02 -0.06 17.76
C PRO A 352 17.09 0.67 16.92
N VAL A 353 16.82 0.80 15.64
CA VAL A 353 17.68 1.57 14.72
C VAL A 353 17.69 3.04 15.14
N PRO A 354 18.84 3.68 15.30
CA PRO A 354 18.92 5.07 15.78
C PRO A 354 18.33 6.08 14.79
N ASN A 355 18.47 5.83 13.48
CA ASN A 355 17.94 6.68 12.42
C ASN A 355 17.65 5.85 11.17
N THR A 356 16.38 5.64 10.86
CA THR A 356 15.96 4.84 9.69
C THR A 356 16.39 5.42 8.34
N GLN A 357 16.74 6.70 8.25
CA GLN A 357 17.21 7.31 6.99
C GLN A 357 18.59 6.78 6.56
N ASP A 358 19.42 6.40 7.52
CA ASP A 358 20.77 5.85 7.27
C ASP A 358 20.76 4.34 7.03
N TYR A 359 19.62 3.69 7.16
CA TYR A 359 19.45 2.24 7.06
C TYR A 359 18.48 1.87 5.95
N PHE A 360 18.56 0.62 5.52
CA PHE A 360 17.54 -0.03 4.70
C PHE A 360 17.10 -1.34 5.35
N PHE A 361 15.91 -1.79 5.01
CA PHE A 361 15.30 -2.96 5.62
C PHE A 361 15.35 -4.17 4.69
N LEU A 362 15.78 -5.31 5.20
CA LEU A 362 15.73 -6.62 4.54
C LEU A 362 14.67 -7.49 5.22
N PRO A 363 13.51 -7.69 4.57
CA PRO A 363 12.41 -8.47 5.13
C PRO A 363 12.73 -9.97 5.13
N PHE A 364 12.23 -10.71 6.12
CA PHE A 364 12.38 -12.15 6.19
C PHE A 364 11.37 -12.87 5.28
N LEU A 365 11.67 -12.89 4.00
CA LEU A 365 10.87 -13.55 2.98
C LEU A 365 11.19 -15.03 2.81
N GLY A 366 12.10 -15.57 3.62
CA GLY A 366 12.47 -16.99 3.52
C GLY A 366 13.39 -17.30 2.34
N TYR A 367 13.37 -18.56 1.92
CA TYR A 367 14.03 -19.07 0.72
C TYR A 367 13.25 -20.24 0.13
N ASN A 368 13.48 -20.55 -1.14
CA ASN A 368 12.87 -21.71 -1.81
C ASN A 368 13.76 -22.95 -1.66
N TYR A 369 13.30 -23.93 -0.87
CA TYR A 369 14.03 -25.17 -0.65
C TYR A 369 13.72 -26.17 -1.76
N LEU A 370 14.73 -26.56 -2.52
CA LEU A 370 14.69 -27.54 -3.62
C LEU A 370 13.60 -27.31 -4.68
N GLY A 371 13.02 -26.12 -4.76
CA GLY A 371 11.89 -25.83 -5.67
C GLY A 371 10.52 -26.31 -5.18
N PHE A 372 10.43 -26.92 -3.99
CA PHE A 372 9.18 -27.47 -3.48
C PHE A 372 8.41 -26.56 -2.55
N SER A 373 9.12 -25.80 -1.71
CA SER A 373 8.48 -25.01 -0.67
C SER A 373 9.30 -23.77 -0.30
N ILE A 374 8.59 -22.71 0.02
CA ILE A 374 9.19 -21.52 0.64
C ILE A 374 9.24 -21.76 2.14
N MET A 375 10.44 -21.66 2.70
CA MET A 375 10.75 -21.91 4.10
C MET A 375 11.10 -20.62 4.81
N GLY A 376 10.67 -20.47 6.06
CA GLY A 376 11.13 -19.45 6.98
C GLY A 376 10.65 -18.02 6.71
N VAL A 377 9.50 -17.85 6.07
CA VAL A 377 8.84 -16.55 5.97
C VAL A 377 8.57 -16.02 7.37
N ASP A 378 8.93 -14.75 7.61
CA ASP A 378 8.88 -14.05 8.90
C ASP A 378 9.89 -14.56 9.96
N GLU A 379 10.80 -15.49 9.59
CA GLU A 379 11.79 -16.09 10.49
C GLU A 379 13.24 -15.87 10.03
N TYR A 380 13.50 -16.01 8.72
CA TYR A 380 14.83 -15.86 8.12
C TYR A 380 14.77 -15.53 6.63
N VAL A 381 15.93 -15.20 6.06
CA VAL A 381 16.08 -14.88 4.64
C VAL A 381 17.50 -15.11 4.17
N ASN A 382 17.65 -15.46 2.88
CA ASN A 382 18.94 -15.62 2.24
C ASN A 382 19.01 -14.79 0.95
N PHE A 383 20.14 -14.14 0.72
CA PHE A 383 20.39 -13.32 -0.47
C PHE A 383 21.62 -13.83 -1.22
N TRP A 384 21.50 -13.92 -2.54
CA TRP A 384 22.65 -14.19 -3.38
C TRP A 384 23.60 -12.99 -3.46
N SER A 385 24.89 -13.30 -3.58
CA SER A 385 25.94 -12.39 -4.01
C SER A 385 26.13 -12.45 -5.52
N SER A 386 26.71 -11.41 -6.11
CA SER A 386 27.23 -11.45 -7.49
C SER A 386 28.48 -12.33 -7.64
N SER A 387 29.10 -12.74 -6.53
CA SER A 387 30.37 -13.50 -6.52
C SER A 387 30.16 -15.00 -6.50
N THR A 388 30.89 -15.69 -7.36
CA THR A 388 31.15 -17.13 -7.25
C THR A 388 32.35 -17.40 -6.37
N THR A 389 32.70 -18.68 -6.14
CA THR A 389 33.93 -19.09 -5.48
C THR A 389 34.89 -19.76 -6.47
N SER A 390 36.10 -20.09 -6.04
CA SER A 390 37.04 -20.90 -6.83
C SER A 390 36.57 -22.34 -7.05
N HIS A 391 35.58 -22.81 -6.24
CA HIS A 391 34.98 -24.14 -6.41
C HIS A 391 33.79 -24.09 -7.35
N LEU A 392 33.79 -24.96 -8.38
CA LEU A 392 32.68 -25.06 -9.33
C LEU A 392 31.38 -25.41 -8.61
N GLY A 393 30.30 -24.75 -8.99
CA GLY A 393 28.98 -24.99 -8.43
C GLY A 393 28.73 -24.36 -7.06
N VAL A 394 29.63 -23.50 -6.55
CA VAL A 394 29.48 -22.79 -5.26
C VAL A 394 29.54 -21.28 -5.47
N ALA A 395 28.70 -20.55 -4.77
CA ALA A 395 28.64 -19.09 -4.77
C ALA A 395 28.50 -18.53 -3.36
N TRP A 396 28.77 -17.24 -3.20
CA TRP A 396 28.59 -16.54 -1.94
C TRP A 396 27.14 -16.10 -1.75
N ALA A 397 26.70 -16.11 -0.49
CA ALA A 397 25.39 -15.65 -0.08
C ALA A 397 25.43 -15.00 1.30
N LEU A 398 24.47 -14.13 1.59
CA LEU A 398 24.19 -13.62 2.92
C LEU A 398 23.07 -14.46 3.54
N TYR A 399 23.36 -15.08 4.68
CA TYR A 399 22.42 -15.84 5.51
C TYR A 399 22.05 -15.03 6.74
N ILE A 400 20.74 -14.94 7.00
CA ILE A 400 20.19 -14.28 8.16
C ILE A 400 19.20 -15.24 8.82
N TYR A 401 19.53 -15.72 10.02
CA TYR A 401 18.71 -16.67 10.76
C TYR A 401 19.00 -16.62 12.27
N GLY A 402 18.01 -16.96 13.10
CA GLY A 402 18.20 -17.18 14.53
C GLY A 402 18.89 -16.01 15.25
N HIS A 403 18.52 -14.77 14.96
CA HIS A 403 19.17 -13.56 15.49
C HIS A 403 20.65 -13.41 15.11
N GLY A 404 21.05 -13.94 13.97
CA GLY A 404 22.41 -13.81 13.49
C GLY A 404 22.51 -13.64 11.98
N VAL A 405 23.67 -13.13 11.56
CA VAL A 405 24.04 -12.92 10.16
C VAL A 405 25.37 -13.55 9.86
N LYS A 406 25.50 -14.12 8.66
CA LYS A 406 26.76 -14.69 8.18
C LYS A 406 26.86 -14.61 6.66
N VAL A 407 28.05 -14.29 6.16
CA VAL A 407 28.41 -14.46 4.75
C VAL A 407 28.96 -15.88 4.56
N VAL A 408 28.35 -16.65 3.66
CA VAL A 408 28.64 -18.08 3.48
C VAL A 408 28.83 -18.42 2.02
N SER A 409 29.58 -19.47 1.76
CA SER A 409 29.68 -20.12 0.44
C SER A 409 28.76 -21.32 0.39
N VAL A 410 27.87 -21.41 -0.61
CA VAL A 410 26.82 -22.40 -0.71
C VAL A 410 26.66 -22.95 -2.12
N PRO A 411 26.12 -24.18 -2.29
CA PRO A 411 25.83 -24.73 -3.60
C PRO A 411 24.86 -23.85 -4.40
N LYS A 412 25.17 -23.59 -5.66
CA LYS A 412 24.40 -22.77 -6.59
C LYS A 412 23.03 -23.38 -6.97
N ASN A 413 22.88 -24.68 -6.83
CA ASN A 413 21.81 -25.51 -7.38
C ASN A 413 20.97 -26.26 -6.34
N GLN A 414 21.03 -25.86 -5.06
CA GLN A 414 20.25 -26.55 -4.01
C GLN A 414 19.04 -25.76 -3.54
N SER A 415 19.11 -24.45 -3.52
CA SER A 415 18.04 -23.61 -3.01
C SER A 415 17.98 -22.30 -3.78
N GLY A 416 16.77 -21.80 -3.97
CA GLY A 416 16.52 -20.48 -4.52
C GLY A 416 16.57 -19.43 -3.42
N TYR A 417 17.39 -18.38 -3.62
CA TYR A 417 17.51 -17.23 -2.73
C TYR A 417 17.07 -15.96 -3.42
N LEU A 418 16.92 -14.91 -2.65
CA LEU A 418 16.53 -13.60 -3.17
C LEU A 418 17.69 -12.98 -3.98
N VAL A 419 17.30 -12.28 -5.03
CA VAL A 419 18.17 -11.49 -5.89
C VAL A 419 17.73 -10.04 -5.74
N MET A 420 18.42 -9.30 -4.88
CA MET A 420 18.06 -7.92 -4.55
C MET A 420 19.33 -7.08 -4.38
N PRO A 421 19.50 -5.98 -5.12
CA PRO A 421 20.59 -5.04 -4.90
C PRO A 421 20.37 -4.34 -3.55
N PHE A 422 21.47 -4.12 -2.81
CA PHE A 422 21.44 -3.38 -1.55
C PHE A 422 21.60 -1.87 -1.77
N GLN A 423 21.12 -1.07 -0.84
CA GLN A 423 21.16 0.40 -0.90
C GLN A 423 22.43 0.99 -0.31
#